data_ef9c6b220708344c9108609acccd720a
#
_entry.id   ef9c6b220708344c9108609acccd720a
#
_cell.length_a   1.000
_cell.length_b   1.000
_cell.length_c   1.000
_cell.angle_alpha   90.00
_cell.angle_beta   90.00
_cell.angle_gamma   90.00
#
_symmetry.space_group_name_H-M   'P 1'
#
loop_
_entity.id
_entity.type
_entity.pdbx_description
1 polymer ?
#
loop_
_entity_poly.entity_id
_entity_poly.type
_entity_poly.pdbx_seq_one_letter_code
_entity_poly.pdbx_strand_id
1 'polypeptide(L)'
;DTDTIILQNGMLRVKKSLDTEPYFMNLYLGWRYCTFFGDDKQAFEYKERALRNLDDLDKLLYCEYLAQMEFGETRETNGEKKRLFADHYDFTREADDKETKFDIVYRNSFDSPIIISAIETSCNCLSFSWNRMPLLPGKAGVIRVKYKTTGEGRVYKKAYVFSNLPDSPHEIQLRCTNN
;
A
#
# COMPACT_ATOMS: atom_id res chain seq x y z
N ASP A 1 -20.27 -4.56 -23.85
CA ASP A 1 -19.01 -5.09 -23.34
C ASP A 1 -19.28 -5.86 -22.05
N THR A 2 -18.79 -7.11 -21.96
CA THR A 2 -19.01 -8.02 -20.84
C THR A 2 -18.50 -7.42 -19.53
N ASP A 3 -17.36 -6.73 -19.55
CA ASP A 3 -16.75 -6.13 -18.38
C ASP A 3 -17.61 -4.98 -17.82
N THR A 4 -18.20 -4.19 -18.69
CA THR A 4 -19.13 -3.11 -18.29
C THR A 4 -20.38 -3.70 -17.62
N ILE A 5 -20.90 -4.82 -18.09
CA ILE A 5 -22.06 -5.49 -17.49
C ILE A 5 -21.70 -6.04 -16.08
N ILE A 6 -20.53 -6.64 -15.94
CA ILE A 6 -20.05 -7.15 -14.64
C ILE A 6 -19.91 -6.00 -13.63
N LEU A 7 -19.33 -4.88 -14.03
CA LEU A 7 -19.17 -3.69 -13.19
C LEU A 7 -20.53 -3.09 -12.80
N GLN A 8 -21.47 -2.96 -13.75
CA GLN A 8 -22.82 -2.47 -13.45
C GLN A 8 -23.57 -3.37 -12.47
N ASN A 9 -23.47 -4.69 -12.61
CA ASN A 9 -24.04 -5.65 -11.66
C ASN A 9 -23.39 -5.56 -10.27
N GLY A 10 -22.06 -5.33 -10.22
CA GLY A 10 -21.33 -5.05 -8.99
C GLY A 10 -21.88 -3.81 -8.28
N MET A 11 -22.06 -2.71 -9.01
CA MET A 11 -22.63 -1.48 -8.49
C MET A 11 -24.05 -1.67 -7.94
N LEU A 12 -24.90 -2.42 -8.63
CA LEU A 12 -26.25 -2.69 -8.14
C LEU A 12 -26.25 -3.45 -6.81
N ARG A 13 -25.35 -4.42 -6.65
CA ARG A 13 -25.16 -5.15 -5.39
C ARG A 13 -24.70 -4.24 -4.26
N VAL A 14 -23.72 -3.36 -4.52
CA VAL A 14 -23.23 -2.37 -3.55
C VAL A 14 -24.38 -1.44 -3.13
N LYS A 15 -25.12 -0.86 -4.06
CA LYS A 15 -26.30 0.00 -3.74
C LYS A 15 -27.28 -0.72 -2.85
N LYS A 16 -27.62 -1.97 -3.15
CA LYS A 16 -28.55 -2.77 -2.33
C LYS A 16 -28.01 -3.05 -0.93
N SER A 17 -26.70 -3.28 -0.76
CA SER A 17 -26.11 -3.49 0.57
C SER A 17 -26.07 -2.21 1.41
N LEU A 18 -25.97 -1.04 0.79
CA LEU A 18 -25.97 0.27 1.46
C LEU A 18 -27.34 0.65 2.05
N ASP A 19 -28.42 0.08 1.51
CA ASP A 19 -29.77 0.27 2.05
C ASP A 19 -29.96 -0.46 3.38
N THR A 20 -29.18 -1.52 3.62
CA THR A 20 -29.28 -2.34 4.83
C THR A 20 -28.21 -1.99 5.86
N GLU A 21 -26.95 -1.90 5.46
CA GLU A 21 -25.82 -1.63 6.36
C GLU A 21 -24.73 -0.82 5.65
N PRO A 22 -24.59 0.47 5.94
CA PRO A 22 -23.62 1.35 5.27
C PRO A 22 -22.22 1.24 5.88
N TYR A 23 -21.61 0.05 5.86
CA TYR A 23 -20.23 -0.12 6.25
C TYR A 23 -19.28 0.68 5.35
N PHE A 24 -18.16 1.13 5.93
CA PHE A 24 -17.12 1.88 5.22
C PHE A 24 -16.75 1.27 3.86
N MET A 25 -16.48 -0.04 3.80
CA MET A 25 -16.08 -0.72 2.56
C MET A 25 -17.16 -0.68 1.47
N ASN A 26 -18.42 -0.74 1.83
CA ASN A 26 -19.52 -0.63 0.87
C ASN A 26 -19.61 0.80 0.31
N LEU A 27 -19.42 1.80 1.16
CA LEU A 27 -19.38 3.22 0.76
C LEU A 27 -18.17 3.51 -0.12
N TYR A 28 -17.00 2.97 0.23
CA TYR A 28 -15.79 3.05 -0.59
C TYR A 28 -15.99 2.42 -1.97
N LEU A 29 -16.55 1.22 -2.05
CA LEU A 29 -16.86 0.57 -3.33
C LEU A 29 -17.89 1.36 -4.13
N GLY A 30 -18.92 1.91 -3.48
CA GLY A 30 -19.90 2.79 -4.11
C GLY A 30 -19.24 4.02 -4.72
N TRP A 31 -18.38 4.69 -3.97
CA TRP A 31 -17.57 5.80 -4.47
C TRP A 31 -16.74 5.42 -5.69
N ARG A 32 -16.00 4.30 -5.65
CA ARG A 32 -15.17 3.84 -6.78
C ARG A 32 -15.99 3.58 -8.05
N TYR A 33 -17.12 2.87 -7.91
CA TYR A 33 -18.00 2.61 -9.05
C TYR A 33 -18.57 3.89 -9.65
N CYS A 34 -19.06 4.81 -8.83
CA CYS A 34 -19.58 6.08 -9.30
C CYS A 34 -18.51 6.93 -10.00
N THR A 35 -17.31 6.98 -9.45
CA THR A 35 -16.17 7.66 -10.08
C THR A 35 -15.80 7.02 -11.42
N PHE A 36 -15.80 5.69 -11.51
CA PHE A 36 -15.52 4.98 -12.76
C PHE A 36 -16.55 5.26 -13.85
N PHE A 37 -17.83 5.35 -13.50
CA PHE A 37 -18.91 5.65 -14.45
C PHE A 37 -19.19 7.15 -14.65
N GLY A 38 -18.44 8.04 -14.02
CA GLY A 38 -18.59 9.49 -14.14
C GLY A 38 -19.80 10.07 -13.42
N ASP A 39 -20.37 9.37 -12.43
CA ASP A 39 -21.44 9.91 -11.57
C ASP A 39 -20.81 10.63 -10.37
N ASP A 40 -20.26 11.82 -10.64
CA ASP A 40 -19.52 12.60 -9.65
C ASP A 40 -20.38 13.01 -8.44
N LYS A 41 -21.68 13.25 -8.65
CA LYS A 41 -22.60 13.61 -7.58
C LYS A 41 -22.77 12.47 -6.58
N GLN A 42 -23.04 11.27 -7.06
CA GLN A 42 -23.21 10.10 -6.23
C GLN A 42 -21.88 9.65 -5.60
N ALA A 43 -20.77 9.79 -6.33
CA ALA A 43 -19.43 9.55 -5.81
C ALA A 43 -19.15 10.47 -4.61
N PHE A 44 -19.43 11.76 -4.72
CA PHE A 44 -19.28 12.72 -3.62
C PHE A 44 -20.11 12.32 -2.39
N GLU A 45 -21.38 11.95 -2.59
CA GLU A 45 -22.26 11.52 -1.48
C GLU A 45 -21.71 10.28 -0.76
N TYR A 46 -21.20 9.29 -1.49
CA TYR A 46 -20.61 8.10 -0.87
C TYR A 46 -19.32 8.42 -0.11
N LYS A 47 -18.47 9.29 -0.66
CA LYS A 47 -17.27 9.76 0.01
C LYS A 47 -17.59 10.45 1.33
N GLU A 48 -18.51 11.42 1.32
CA GLU A 48 -18.91 12.15 2.52
C GLU A 48 -19.49 11.21 3.60
N ARG A 49 -20.32 10.25 3.20
CA ARG A 49 -20.88 9.26 4.13
C ARG A 49 -19.80 8.33 4.70
N ALA A 50 -18.83 7.91 3.89
CA ALA A 50 -17.72 7.07 4.34
C ALA A 50 -16.85 7.76 5.38
N LEU A 51 -16.64 9.08 5.25
CA LEU A 51 -15.75 9.85 6.13
C LEU A 51 -16.43 10.31 7.43
N ARG A 52 -17.76 10.39 7.45
CA ARG A 52 -18.51 11.10 8.51
C ARG A 52 -18.38 10.50 9.90
N ASN A 53 -18.27 9.17 10.04
CA ASN A 53 -18.39 8.47 11.32
C ASN A 53 -17.18 7.58 11.63
N LEU A 54 -16.01 7.89 11.04
CA LEU A 54 -14.79 7.13 11.31
C LEU A 54 -14.13 7.60 12.59
N ASP A 55 -13.91 6.69 13.51
CA ASP A 55 -13.03 6.93 14.65
C ASP A 55 -11.55 6.78 14.29
N ASP A 56 -10.65 6.99 15.26
CA ASP A 56 -9.21 6.94 15.00
C ASP A 56 -8.71 5.52 14.67
N LEU A 57 -9.37 4.48 15.20
CA LEU A 57 -9.06 3.11 14.87
C LEU A 57 -9.51 2.76 13.45
N ASP A 58 -10.71 3.20 13.06
CA ASP A 58 -11.21 3.05 11.69
C ASP A 58 -10.29 3.74 10.69
N LYS A 59 -9.84 4.96 10.97
CA LYS A 59 -8.89 5.69 10.11
C LYS A 59 -7.57 4.94 9.97
N LEU A 60 -7.09 4.29 11.03
CA LEU A 60 -5.89 3.46 10.97
C LEU A 60 -6.11 2.20 10.14
N LEU A 61 -7.24 1.51 10.33
CA LEU A 61 -7.57 0.28 9.60
C LEU A 61 -7.80 0.53 8.10
N TYR A 62 -8.42 1.67 7.75
CA TYR A 62 -8.78 2.01 6.38
C TYR A 62 -7.88 3.06 5.73
N CYS A 63 -6.68 3.32 6.29
CA CYS A 63 -5.80 4.40 5.84
C CYS A 63 -5.48 4.36 4.34
N GLU A 64 -5.31 3.16 3.75
CA GLU A 64 -5.06 2.98 2.32
C GLU A 64 -6.26 3.42 1.47
N TYR A 65 -7.46 3.00 1.85
CA TYR A 65 -8.70 3.34 1.14
C TYR A 65 -9.05 4.83 1.31
N LEU A 66 -8.82 5.39 2.49
CA LEU A 66 -8.99 6.81 2.74
C LEU A 66 -8.06 7.67 1.88
N ALA A 67 -6.81 7.23 1.71
CA ALA A 67 -5.88 7.92 0.83
C ALA A 67 -6.33 7.86 -0.64
N GLN A 68 -6.85 6.73 -1.11
CA GLN A 68 -7.40 6.64 -2.47
C GLN A 68 -8.60 7.56 -2.67
N MET A 69 -9.47 7.69 -1.67
CA MET A 69 -10.63 8.60 -1.72
C MET A 69 -10.22 10.08 -1.70
N GLU A 70 -9.16 10.43 -0.98
CA GLU A 70 -8.70 11.82 -0.83
C GLU A 70 -7.86 12.28 -2.03
N PHE A 71 -6.94 11.43 -2.49
CA PHE A 71 -5.91 11.78 -3.47
C PHE A 71 -6.09 11.09 -4.82
N GLY A 72 -7.06 10.16 -4.93
CA GLY A 72 -7.27 9.33 -6.11
C GLY A 72 -6.28 8.17 -6.21
N GLU A 73 -6.42 7.39 -7.28
CA GLU A 73 -5.45 6.33 -7.60
C GLU A 73 -4.16 6.94 -8.12
N THR A 74 -3.03 6.41 -7.67
CA THR A 74 -1.71 6.80 -8.18
C THR A 74 -1.59 6.36 -9.64
N ARG A 75 -1.47 7.30 -10.56
CA ARG A 75 -1.27 7.01 -12.00
C ARG A 75 0.18 7.26 -12.38
N GLU A 76 0.72 6.36 -13.21
CA GLU A 76 2.02 6.61 -13.84
C GLU A 76 1.89 7.78 -14.83
N THR A 77 2.78 8.76 -14.71
CA THR A 77 2.86 9.88 -15.67
C THR A 77 4.01 9.67 -16.66
N ASN A 78 3.75 9.92 -17.94
CA ASN A 78 4.74 10.07 -19.02
C ASN A 78 5.58 8.83 -19.42
N GLY A 79 5.03 7.61 -19.40
CA GLY A 79 5.67 6.46 -20.07
C GLY A 79 6.97 5.94 -19.44
N GLU A 80 7.57 6.61 -18.46
CA GLU A 80 8.64 6.07 -17.66
C GLU A 80 8.04 5.25 -16.50
N LYS A 81 8.43 3.98 -16.41
CA LYS A 81 8.03 3.11 -15.29
C LYS A 81 8.68 3.60 -14.00
N LYS A 82 8.01 4.48 -13.28
CA LYS A 82 8.44 4.94 -11.97
C LYS A 82 8.43 3.77 -10.99
N ARG A 83 9.51 3.58 -10.25
CA ARG A 83 9.63 2.56 -9.24
C ARG A 83 9.77 3.19 -7.85
N LEU A 84 9.07 2.63 -6.88
CA LEU A 84 9.18 3.07 -5.49
C LEU A 84 10.42 2.46 -4.82
N PHE A 85 10.74 1.22 -5.16
CA PHE A 85 11.83 0.46 -4.56
C PHE A 85 12.82 -0.03 -5.62
N ALA A 86 14.07 -0.21 -5.23
CA ALA A 86 15.02 -1.00 -5.99
C ALA A 86 14.66 -2.50 -5.91
N ASP A 87 15.11 -3.29 -6.89
CA ASP A 87 14.85 -4.73 -6.93
C ASP A 87 15.56 -5.47 -5.78
N HIS A 88 16.68 -4.92 -5.28
CA HIS A 88 17.43 -5.50 -4.18
C HIS A 88 18.08 -4.44 -3.29
N TYR A 89 18.33 -4.83 -2.04
CA TYR A 89 19.05 -4.07 -1.03
C TYR A 89 20.10 -4.97 -0.40
N ASP A 90 21.36 -4.54 -0.49
CA ASP A 90 22.48 -5.23 0.11
C ASP A 90 22.72 -4.67 1.52
N PHE A 91 22.99 -5.54 2.47
CA PHE A 91 23.38 -5.18 3.82
C PHE A 91 24.53 -6.08 4.30
N THR A 92 25.32 -5.58 5.21
CA THR A 92 26.45 -6.31 5.81
C THR A 92 26.13 -6.69 7.24
N ARG A 93 26.69 -7.79 7.71
CA ARG A 93 26.65 -8.19 9.12
C ARG A 93 28.06 -8.62 9.57
N GLU A 94 28.35 -8.39 10.83
CA GLU A 94 29.51 -9.00 11.48
C GLU A 94 29.22 -10.47 11.81
N ALA A 95 30.27 -11.29 11.87
CA ALA A 95 30.11 -12.75 12.05
C ALA A 95 29.36 -13.13 13.33
N ASP A 96 29.54 -12.36 14.41
CA ASP A 96 28.97 -12.62 15.72
C ASP A 96 27.64 -11.92 15.99
N ASP A 97 27.12 -11.13 15.02
CA ASP A 97 25.88 -10.38 15.18
C ASP A 97 24.68 -11.30 15.22
N LYS A 98 23.95 -11.26 16.35
CA LYS A 98 22.65 -11.95 16.50
C LYS A 98 21.51 -11.19 15.82
N GLU A 99 21.63 -9.90 15.66
CA GLU A 99 20.64 -9.02 15.03
C GLU A 99 21.35 -7.90 14.28
N THR A 100 21.01 -7.72 13.02
CA THR A 100 21.47 -6.60 12.17
C THR A 100 20.31 -5.68 11.88
N LYS A 101 20.55 -4.36 11.93
CA LYS A 101 19.55 -3.32 11.61
C LYS A 101 20.05 -2.49 10.45
N PHE A 102 19.18 -2.22 9.49
CA PHE A 102 19.47 -1.33 8.37
C PHE A 102 18.20 -0.64 7.89
N ASP A 103 18.38 0.44 7.14
CA ASP A 103 17.30 1.26 6.65
C ASP A 103 17.17 1.14 5.12
N ILE A 104 15.97 0.94 4.63
CA ILE A 104 15.61 1.08 3.23
C ILE A 104 15.02 2.48 3.05
N VAL A 105 15.76 3.36 2.39
CA VAL A 105 15.28 4.69 2.06
C VAL A 105 14.61 4.65 0.70
N TYR A 106 13.40 5.20 0.60
CA TYR A 106 12.66 5.32 -0.64
C TYR A 106 12.11 6.73 -0.81
N ARG A 107 11.84 7.12 -2.04
CA ARG A 107 11.31 8.45 -2.37
C ARG A 107 10.04 8.31 -3.18
N ASN A 108 9.01 9.06 -2.82
CA ASN A 108 7.82 9.19 -3.65
C ASN A 108 8.13 10.04 -4.90
N SER A 109 8.38 9.38 -6.03
CA SER A 109 8.58 10.00 -7.34
C SER A 109 7.26 10.13 -8.15
N PHE A 110 6.14 9.70 -7.58
CA PHE A 110 4.82 9.83 -8.17
C PHE A 110 4.18 11.18 -7.81
N ASP A 111 3.15 11.54 -8.56
CA ASP A 111 2.47 12.84 -8.37
C ASP A 111 1.36 12.78 -7.31
N SER A 112 1.12 11.60 -6.74
CA SER A 112 0.12 11.36 -5.69
C SER A 112 0.78 10.80 -4.42
N PRO A 113 0.16 10.97 -3.25
CA PRO A 113 0.65 10.37 -2.02
C PRO A 113 0.68 8.84 -2.07
N ILE A 114 1.70 8.26 -1.46
CA ILE A 114 1.88 6.80 -1.36
C ILE A 114 1.70 6.37 0.08
N ILE A 115 0.96 5.27 0.27
CA ILE A 115 0.82 4.59 1.55
C ILE A 115 1.33 3.16 1.41
N ILE A 116 2.19 2.75 2.35
CA ILE A 116 2.54 1.36 2.55
C ILE A 116 1.62 0.79 3.62
N SER A 117 0.73 -0.13 3.21
CA SER A 117 -0.26 -0.76 4.09
C SER A 117 0.31 -1.94 4.87
N ALA A 118 1.13 -2.77 4.21
CA ALA A 118 1.73 -3.96 4.81
C ALA A 118 3.11 -4.26 4.21
N ILE A 119 3.93 -4.98 4.96
CA ILE A 119 5.16 -5.62 4.46
C ILE A 119 5.14 -7.05 4.95
N GLU A 120 5.17 -8.00 4.02
CA GLU A 120 5.11 -9.43 4.30
C GLU A 120 6.41 -10.11 3.89
N THR A 121 6.76 -11.17 4.59
CA THR A 121 7.93 -12.01 4.31
C THR A 121 7.64 -13.46 4.72
N SER A 122 8.24 -14.40 4.02
CA SER A 122 8.15 -15.83 4.33
C SER A 122 9.02 -16.28 5.51
N CYS A 123 9.76 -15.36 6.14
CA CYS A 123 10.77 -15.66 7.15
C CYS A 123 10.48 -14.90 8.45
N ASN A 124 10.40 -15.61 9.56
CA ASN A 124 10.34 -15.01 10.90
C ASN A 124 11.65 -14.30 11.34
N CYS A 125 12.67 -14.33 10.47
CA CYS A 125 13.97 -13.71 10.70
C CYS A 125 13.99 -12.22 10.37
N LEU A 126 12.98 -11.70 9.68
CA LEU A 126 12.85 -10.30 9.30
C LEU A 126 11.69 -9.65 10.04
N SER A 127 11.90 -8.42 10.49
CA SER A 127 10.83 -7.55 10.95
C SER A 127 11.02 -6.14 10.40
N PHE A 128 9.90 -5.48 10.14
CA PHE A 128 9.85 -4.19 9.46
C PHE A 128 9.11 -3.17 10.30
N SER A 129 9.58 -1.93 10.27
CA SER A 129 8.92 -0.79 10.89
C SER A 129 9.00 0.42 9.95
N TRP A 130 7.87 1.05 9.67
CA TRP A 130 7.77 2.21 8.77
C TRP A 130 6.67 3.15 9.22
N ASN A 131 6.68 4.37 8.68
CA ASN A 131 5.60 5.32 8.88
C ASN A 131 4.38 4.92 8.02
N ARG A 132 3.22 4.77 8.62
CA ARG A 132 1.97 4.40 7.95
C ARG A 132 1.18 5.61 7.40
N MET A 133 1.67 6.82 7.65
CA MET A 133 1.07 8.03 7.10
C MET A 133 1.39 8.18 5.61
N PRO A 134 0.52 8.84 4.84
CA PRO A 134 0.76 9.11 3.43
C PRO A 134 2.09 9.83 3.20
N LEU A 135 2.93 9.28 2.33
CA LEU A 135 4.16 9.92 1.88
C LEU A 135 3.86 10.83 0.69
N LEU A 136 3.94 12.13 0.90
CA LEU A 136 3.64 13.13 -0.13
C LEU A 136 4.64 13.09 -1.31
N PRO A 137 4.23 13.55 -2.51
CA PRO A 137 5.11 13.67 -3.67
C PRO A 137 6.44 14.34 -3.35
N GLY A 138 7.53 13.80 -3.88
CA GLY A 138 8.90 14.30 -3.68
C GLY A 138 9.51 14.05 -2.30
N LYS A 139 8.74 13.53 -1.32
CA LYS A 139 9.26 13.22 0.02
C LYS A 139 9.94 11.86 0.08
N ALA A 140 10.83 11.71 1.05
CA ALA A 140 11.49 10.44 1.35
C ALA A 140 10.84 9.76 2.55
N GLY A 141 10.77 8.43 2.49
CA GLY A 141 10.37 7.56 3.59
C GLY A 141 11.47 6.56 3.94
N VAL A 142 11.34 5.94 5.10
CA VAL A 142 12.29 4.96 5.60
C VAL A 142 11.55 3.73 6.10
N ILE A 143 11.96 2.55 5.64
CA ILE A 143 11.60 1.27 6.22
C ILE A 143 12.79 0.78 7.04
N ARG A 144 12.63 0.66 8.34
CA ARG A 144 13.64 0.07 9.22
C ARG A 144 13.50 -1.43 9.23
N VAL A 145 14.58 -2.10 8.91
CA VAL A 145 14.63 -3.57 8.83
C VAL A 145 15.48 -4.09 9.98
N LYS A 146 14.99 -5.12 10.64
CA LYS A 146 15.75 -5.93 11.59
C LYS A 146 15.85 -7.34 11.05
N TYR A 147 17.05 -7.83 10.93
CA TYR A 147 17.34 -9.20 10.55
C TYR A 147 17.92 -9.96 11.74
N LYS A 148 17.27 -11.02 12.16
CA LYS A 148 17.81 -11.98 13.14
C LYS A 148 18.64 -13.01 12.41
N THR A 149 19.89 -13.16 12.80
CA THR A 149 20.80 -14.11 12.17
C THR A 149 20.32 -15.54 12.38
N THR A 150 20.16 -16.27 11.28
CA THR A 150 19.65 -17.65 11.26
C THR A 150 20.71 -18.69 10.87
N GLY A 151 21.97 -18.28 10.75
CA GLY A 151 23.07 -19.18 10.36
C GLY A 151 24.21 -18.42 9.70
N GLU A 152 25.25 -19.18 9.33
CA GLU A 152 26.41 -18.67 8.60
C GLU A 152 26.15 -18.65 7.09
N GLY A 153 26.88 -17.80 6.35
CA GLY A 153 26.87 -17.73 4.89
C GLY A 153 26.02 -16.61 4.31
N ARG A 154 25.87 -16.63 2.98
CA ARG A 154 25.10 -15.62 2.25
C ARG A 154 23.62 -15.77 2.55
N VAL A 155 22.96 -14.67 2.85
CA VAL A 155 21.53 -14.63 3.11
C VAL A 155 20.83 -13.97 1.93
N TYR A 156 19.78 -14.62 1.47
CA TYR A 156 18.90 -14.11 0.43
C TYR A 156 17.46 -14.25 0.91
N LYS A 157 16.78 -13.12 1.08
CA LYS A 157 15.40 -13.08 1.55
C LYS A 157 14.55 -12.20 0.66
N LYS A 158 13.27 -12.50 0.58
CA LYS A 158 12.27 -11.69 -0.14
C LYS A 158 11.29 -11.09 0.84
N ALA A 159 10.89 -9.87 0.55
CA ALA A 159 9.76 -9.23 1.19
C ALA A 159 8.84 -8.61 0.13
N TYR A 160 7.56 -8.53 0.45
CA TYR A 160 6.52 -8.00 -0.42
C TYR A 160 5.93 -6.76 0.25
N VAL A 161 6.08 -5.61 -0.40
CA VAL A 161 5.61 -4.33 0.10
C VAL A 161 4.28 -4.00 -0.57
N PHE A 162 3.22 -3.96 0.21
CA PHE A 162 1.88 -3.61 -0.25
C PHE A 162 1.67 -2.10 -0.13
N SER A 163 1.21 -1.49 -1.20
CA SER A 163 0.98 -0.04 -1.28
C SER A 163 -0.27 0.26 -2.13
N ASN A 164 -0.65 1.53 -2.22
CA ASN A 164 -1.71 1.99 -3.11
C ASN A 164 -1.26 2.18 -4.58
N LEU A 165 -0.05 1.73 -4.96
CA LEU A 165 0.43 1.76 -6.33
C LEU A 165 -0.16 0.60 -7.16
N PRO A 166 -0.35 0.79 -8.49
CA PRO A 166 -0.96 -0.23 -9.36
C PRO A 166 -0.18 -1.54 -9.46
N ASP A 167 1.15 -1.51 -9.28
CA ASP A 167 2.05 -2.65 -9.34
C ASP A 167 2.31 -3.28 -7.94
N SER A 168 1.49 -2.95 -6.95
CA SER A 168 1.51 -3.58 -5.62
C SER A 168 1.03 -5.05 -5.70
N PRO A 169 1.68 -5.98 -4.96
CA PRO A 169 2.82 -5.78 -4.08
C PRO A 169 4.16 -5.69 -4.82
N HIS A 170 5.07 -4.84 -4.31
CA HIS A 170 6.43 -4.76 -4.81
C HIS A 170 7.31 -5.83 -4.15
N GLU A 171 7.92 -6.71 -4.93
CA GLU A 171 8.94 -7.63 -4.43
C GLU A 171 10.25 -6.89 -4.24
N ILE A 172 10.83 -6.97 -3.05
CA ILE A 172 12.18 -6.52 -2.74
C ILE A 172 13.03 -7.69 -2.25
N GLN A 173 14.27 -7.71 -2.68
CA GLN A 173 15.22 -8.75 -2.31
C GLN A 173 16.24 -8.18 -1.33
N LEU A 174 16.44 -8.86 -0.21
CA LEU A 174 17.40 -8.50 0.82
C LEU A 174 18.56 -9.48 0.77
N ARG A 175 19.76 -8.96 0.54
CA ARG A 175 20.97 -9.77 0.38
C ARG A 175 21.97 -9.39 1.46
N CYS A 176 22.42 -10.37 2.22
CA CYS A 176 23.48 -10.16 3.21
C CYS A 176 24.79 -10.75 2.73
N THR A 177 25.84 -9.94 2.77
CA THR A 177 27.22 -10.40 2.67
C THR A 177 27.84 -10.38 4.06
N ASN A 178 28.54 -11.47 4.42
CA ASN A 178 29.35 -11.53 5.64
C ASN A 178 30.65 -10.77 5.37
N ASN A 179 31.04 -9.93 6.29
CA ASN A 179 32.44 -9.48 6.39
C ASN A 179 33.24 -10.49 7.18
#